data_102ea971c6105ee62129af4dba56b5e3
#
_entry.id   102ea971c6105ee62129af4dba56b5e3
#
_cell.length_a   1.000
_cell.length_b   1.000
_cell.length_c   1.000
_cell.angle_alpha   90.00
_cell.angle_beta   90.00
_cell.angle_gamma   90.00
#
_symmetry.space_group_name_H-M   'P 1'
#
loop_
_entity.id
_entity.type
_entity.pdbx_description
1 polymer ?
#
loop_
_entity_poly.entity_id
_entity_poly.type
_entity_poly.pdbx_seq_one_letter_code
_entity_poly.pdbx_strand_id
1 'polypeptide(L)'
;MSAAVSLTFPDGNVRTFDAGTTGRDVAESISKSLVKKAVAIAIDGTVRDLSDAVTDGRIEIITRSDPRALELIRHDAAHVMAEAVQELWPGTQVTIGPVIENGFYYDFARDEPFTPDDLPVIEKKMKEIIARNAPFTKQIWSRDKAKEVFAAKGEKYKVELVDAIPEGQDLKIYNQGEWFDLCRGPHMASTGQVGTAFKLMKVAGAYWRGDSNNPMLTRIYGTAWAEQSELDNYLHVLAEAEKRDHRRLGREMDLFHFQEEGPGVVFWHGKGWRIFQTLVSYMRRRLAADYQEVNAPQVLDTALWETSGHWGWYQENMFAVKSAHALTHPEDKEADNRVFALKPMNCPGHIQIFKHGLKSYRELPIRLAEFGNVHRYEPSGALHGLMRVRGFTQDDAHIFCTDEQMAAECLKINDLILSVYEDFGFKEVVVKLSTRPEKRVGSDALWDRAEAVMTDVLKTIEDQSGGRIKTGILPGEGAFYGPKFEYTLKDAIGREWQCGTTQ
;
A
#
# COMPACT_ATOMS: atom_id res chain seq x y z
N MET A 1 -18.48 -35.77 33.28
CA MET A 1 -17.70 -36.14 32.09
C MET A 1 -17.20 -34.82 31.52
N SER A 2 -15.89 -34.58 31.47
CA SER A 2 -15.36 -33.37 30.78
C SER A 2 -15.74 -33.48 29.32
N ALA A 3 -16.23 -32.40 28.73
CA ALA A 3 -16.58 -32.36 27.33
C ALA A 3 -15.28 -32.62 26.52
N ALA A 4 -15.30 -33.65 25.67
CA ALA A 4 -14.16 -33.95 24.81
C ALA A 4 -14.14 -33.01 23.59
N VAL A 5 -12.96 -32.62 23.13
CA VAL A 5 -12.74 -31.77 21.96
C VAL A 5 -12.25 -32.64 20.80
N SER A 6 -12.88 -32.51 19.64
CA SER A 6 -12.54 -33.24 18.41
C SER A 6 -11.74 -32.36 17.46
N LEU A 7 -10.51 -32.74 17.13
CA LEU A 7 -9.62 -32.02 16.24
C LEU A 7 -9.38 -32.79 14.95
N THR A 8 -9.60 -32.13 13.81
CA THR A 8 -9.26 -32.64 12.48
C THR A 8 -7.89 -32.14 12.09
N PHE A 9 -6.94 -33.06 11.85
CA PHE A 9 -5.57 -32.71 11.43
C PHE A 9 -5.47 -32.52 9.90
N PRO A 10 -4.38 -31.92 9.39
CA PRO A 10 -4.19 -31.70 7.96
C PRO A 10 -4.22 -32.97 7.09
N ASP A 11 -3.87 -34.13 7.66
CA ASP A 11 -3.93 -35.45 7.02
C ASP A 11 -5.35 -36.03 6.97
N GLY A 12 -6.34 -35.33 7.49
CA GLY A 12 -7.74 -35.77 7.58
C GLY A 12 -8.07 -36.64 8.78
N ASN A 13 -7.09 -37.01 9.60
CA ASN A 13 -7.33 -37.80 10.82
C ASN A 13 -8.05 -36.97 11.87
N VAL A 14 -9.02 -37.55 12.55
CA VAL A 14 -9.70 -36.92 13.68
C VAL A 14 -9.20 -37.59 14.98
N ARG A 15 -8.80 -36.75 15.94
CA ARG A 15 -8.41 -37.20 17.29
C ARG A 15 -9.21 -36.44 18.34
N THR A 16 -9.51 -37.09 19.42
CA THR A 16 -10.24 -36.53 20.55
C THR A 16 -9.30 -36.26 21.71
N PHE A 17 -9.46 -35.11 22.34
CA PHE A 17 -8.68 -34.64 23.49
C PHE A 17 -9.61 -34.20 24.62
N ASP A 18 -9.10 -34.18 25.83
CA ASP A 18 -9.85 -33.66 26.97
C ASP A 18 -10.05 -32.12 26.86
N ALA A 19 -11.16 -31.64 27.38
CA ALA A 19 -11.39 -30.19 27.48
C ALA A 19 -10.28 -29.52 28.29
N GLY A 20 -9.78 -28.37 27.78
CA GLY A 20 -8.67 -27.66 28.38
C GLY A 20 -7.28 -28.05 27.87
N THR A 21 -7.19 -29.10 27.03
CA THR A 21 -5.95 -29.43 26.31
C THR A 21 -5.49 -28.19 25.50
N THR A 22 -4.20 -27.86 25.62
CA THR A 22 -3.62 -26.71 24.91
C THR A 22 -3.06 -27.11 23.55
N GLY A 23 -2.84 -26.12 22.67
CA GLY A 23 -2.15 -26.36 21.41
C GLY A 23 -0.76 -26.97 21.59
N ARG A 24 -0.07 -26.64 22.70
CA ARG A 24 1.21 -27.21 23.07
C ARG A 24 1.10 -28.71 23.37
N ASP A 25 0.10 -29.13 24.16
CA ASP A 25 -0.15 -30.52 24.48
C ASP A 25 -0.47 -31.32 23.22
N VAL A 26 -1.25 -30.73 22.30
CA VAL A 26 -1.53 -31.37 21.00
C VAL A 26 -0.23 -31.55 20.20
N ALA A 27 0.61 -30.51 20.09
CA ALA A 27 1.89 -30.59 19.37
C ALA A 27 2.82 -31.67 20.02
N GLU A 28 2.85 -31.76 21.36
CA GLU A 28 3.63 -32.75 22.08
C GLU A 28 3.11 -34.17 21.85
N SER A 29 1.79 -34.35 21.76
CA SER A 29 1.17 -35.65 21.45
C SER A 29 1.54 -36.18 20.06
N ILE A 30 1.92 -35.31 19.14
CA ILE A 30 2.41 -35.67 17.80
C ILE A 30 3.89 -36.05 17.87
N SER A 31 4.74 -35.12 18.37
CA SER A 31 6.14 -35.43 18.61
C SER A 31 6.84 -34.35 19.47
N LYS A 32 7.83 -34.80 20.28
CA LYS A 32 8.72 -33.92 21.06
C LYS A 32 9.55 -32.96 20.17
N SER A 33 9.78 -33.33 18.92
CA SER A 33 10.49 -32.46 17.95
C SER A 33 9.58 -31.34 17.44
N LEU A 34 8.31 -31.65 17.22
CA LEU A 34 7.33 -30.66 16.72
C LEU A 34 7.06 -29.57 17.76
N VAL A 35 6.85 -29.94 19.03
CA VAL A 35 6.58 -28.95 20.08
C VAL A 35 7.72 -27.91 20.25
N LYS A 36 8.98 -28.36 20.01
CA LYS A 36 10.14 -27.43 20.05
C LYS A 36 10.16 -26.42 18.88
N LYS A 37 9.57 -26.79 17.75
CA LYS A 37 9.51 -25.94 16.55
C LYS A 37 8.21 -25.15 16.45
N ALA A 38 7.18 -25.56 17.18
CA ALA A 38 5.87 -24.91 17.19
C ALA A 38 5.97 -23.52 17.80
N VAL A 39 5.40 -22.53 17.12
CA VAL A 39 5.33 -21.15 17.57
C VAL A 39 3.89 -20.71 17.88
N ALA A 40 2.90 -21.34 17.23
CA ALA A 40 1.47 -21.09 17.43
C ALA A 40 0.65 -22.30 16.93
N ILE A 41 -0.66 -22.20 17.07
CA ILE A 41 -1.63 -23.08 16.39
C ILE A 41 -2.57 -22.25 15.51
N ALA A 42 -3.20 -22.88 14.54
CA ALA A 42 -4.40 -22.32 13.90
C ALA A 42 -5.57 -23.30 14.08
N ILE A 43 -6.75 -22.77 14.42
CA ILE A 43 -8.00 -23.54 14.45
C ILE A 43 -8.95 -22.89 13.44
N ASP A 44 -9.39 -23.66 12.46
CA ASP A 44 -10.18 -23.18 11.33
C ASP A 44 -9.56 -21.93 10.65
N GLY A 45 -8.24 -21.96 10.48
CA GLY A 45 -7.45 -20.88 9.88
C GLY A 45 -7.12 -19.70 10.81
N THR A 46 -7.75 -19.62 12.00
CA THR A 46 -7.48 -18.54 12.96
C THR A 46 -6.27 -18.87 13.83
N VAL A 47 -5.23 -18.05 13.75
CA VAL A 47 -3.99 -18.20 14.54
C VAL A 47 -4.25 -17.86 16.01
N ARG A 48 -3.75 -18.69 16.92
CA ARG A 48 -3.88 -18.58 18.39
C ARG A 48 -2.57 -18.92 19.08
N ASP A 49 -2.46 -18.48 20.32
CA ASP A 49 -1.32 -18.82 21.18
C ASP A 49 -1.19 -20.34 21.32
N LEU A 50 0.03 -20.82 21.37
CA LEU A 50 0.30 -22.26 21.62
C LEU A 50 -0.22 -22.71 23.00
N SER A 51 -0.37 -21.78 23.95
CA SER A 51 -0.91 -22.01 25.30
C SER A 51 -2.44 -21.98 25.38
N ASP A 52 -3.14 -21.60 24.31
CA ASP A 52 -4.60 -21.56 24.32
C ASP A 52 -5.20 -22.96 24.33
N ALA A 53 -6.28 -23.13 25.09
CA ALA A 53 -7.09 -24.32 25.05
C ALA A 53 -7.69 -24.51 23.64
N VAL A 54 -7.58 -25.73 23.11
CA VAL A 54 -8.14 -26.05 21.79
C VAL A 54 -9.66 -26.19 21.86
N THR A 55 -10.32 -25.89 20.76
CA THR A 55 -11.76 -26.06 20.54
C THR A 55 -11.98 -26.99 19.35
N ASP A 56 -13.17 -27.57 19.20
CA ASP A 56 -13.53 -28.36 18.03
C ASP A 56 -13.16 -27.58 16.73
N GLY A 57 -12.63 -28.28 15.73
CA GLY A 57 -12.27 -27.68 14.45
C GLY A 57 -11.06 -28.33 13.78
N ARG A 58 -10.64 -27.74 12.68
CA ARG A 58 -9.44 -28.13 11.95
C ARG A 58 -8.22 -27.47 12.59
N ILE A 59 -7.30 -28.28 13.13
CA ILE A 59 -6.07 -27.77 13.76
C ILE A 59 -4.86 -27.86 12.83
N GLU A 60 -4.04 -26.83 12.85
CA GLU A 60 -2.73 -26.77 12.21
C GLU A 60 -1.70 -26.30 13.24
N ILE A 61 -0.53 -26.96 13.28
CA ILE A 61 0.59 -26.52 14.12
C ILE A 61 1.48 -25.60 13.28
N ILE A 62 1.58 -24.36 13.70
CA ILE A 62 2.40 -23.34 13.01
C ILE A 62 3.83 -23.48 13.54
N THR A 63 4.77 -23.72 12.64
CA THR A 63 6.21 -23.70 12.94
C THR A 63 6.85 -22.42 12.44
N ARG A 64 8.08 -22.13 12.86
CA ARG A 64 8.80 -20.90 12.46
C ARG A 64 8.96 -20.73 10.93
N SER A 65 8.97 -21.82 10.17
CA SER A 65 9.03 -21.82 8.70
C SER A 65 7.69 -21.62 8.00
N ASP A 66 6.58 -21.57 8.73
CA ASP A 66 5.27 -21.26 8.16
C ASP A 66 5.19 -19.74 7.85
N PRO A 67 4.71 -19.32 6.69
CA PRO A 67 4.57 -17.90 6.36
C PRO A 67 3.80 -17.08 7.39
N ARG A 68 2.81 -17.68 8.07
CA ARG A 68 2.02 -17.04 9.14
C ARG A 68 2.85 -16.73 10.39
N ALA A 69 3.95 -17.44 10.61
CA ALA A 69 4.85 -17.19 11.74
C ALA A 69 5.60 -15.86 11.62
N LEU A 70 5.75 -15.34 10.41
CA LEU A 70 6.46 -14.08 10.19
C LEU A 70 5.75 -12.89 10.85
N GLU A 71 4.42 -12.88 10.84
CA GLU A 71 3.62 -11.87 11.54
C GLU A 71 3.84 -11.94 13.06
N LEU A 72 3.87 -13.15 13.63
CA LEU A 72 4.14 -13.36 15.06
C LEU A 72 5.57 -12.92 15.44
N ILE A 73 6.57 -13.27 14.63
CA ILE A 73 7.96 -12.84 14.84
C ILE A 73 8.07 -11.31 14.87
N ARG A 74 7.40 -10.63 13.96
CA ARG A 74 7.38 -9.16 13.89
C ARG A 74 6.64 -8.54 15.07
N HIS A 75 5.51 -9.12 15.44
CA HIS A 75 4.74 -8.68 16.60
C HIS A 75 5.54 -8.78 17.90
N ASP A 76 6.14 -9.97 18.14
CA ASP A 76 6.93 -10.18 19.34
C ASP A 76 8.22 -9.37 19.34
N ALA A 77 8.82 -9.13 18.17
CA ALA A 77 9.95 -8.21 18.04
C ALA A 77 9.58 -6.77 18.44
N ALA A 78 8.35 -6.33 18.13
CA ALA A 78 7.84 -5.01 18.57
C ALA A 78 7.72 -4.95 20.10
N HIS A 79 7.22 -6.01 20.74
CA HIS A 79 7.14 -6.10 22.21
C HIS A 79 8.52 -6.16 22.87
N VAL A 80 9.45 -6.93 22.31
CA VAL A 80 10.84 -6.99 22.78
C VAL A 80 11.52 -5.62 22.64
N MET A 81 11.23 -4.88 21.57
CA MET A 81 11.72 -3.50 21.41
C MET A 81 11.13 -2.57 22.48
N ALA A 82 9.84 -2.68 22.78
CA ALA A 82 9.18 -1.86 23.79
C ALA A 82 9.76 -2.11 25.18
N GLU A 83 9.98 -3.38 25.58
CA GLU A 83 10.69 -3.73 26.82
C GLU A 83 12.11 -3.17 26.83
N ALA A 84 12.87 -3.33 25.75
CA ALA A 84 14.23 -2.82 25.63
C ALA A 84 14.31 -1.32 25.84
N VAL A 85 13.38 -0.57 25.24
CA VAL A 85 13.31 0.88 25.38
C VAL A 85 13.00 1.28 26.83
N GLN A 86 12.03 0.63 27.48
CA GLN A 86 11.69 0.96 28.89
C GLN A 86 12.77 0.53 29.88
N GLU A 87 13.53 -0.54 29.60
CA GLU A 87 14.68 -0.90 30.45
C GLU A 87 15.85 0.10 30.29
N LEU A 88 16.09 0.62 29.09
CA LEU A 88 17.15 1.58 28.83
C LEU A 88 16.79 2.99 29.31
N TRP A 89 15.53 3.38 29.14
CA TRP A 89 15.03 4.72 29.52
C TRP A 89 13.75 4.59 30.34
N PRO A 90 13.86 4.34 31.66
CA PRO A 90 12.71 4.25 32.54
C PRO A 90 11.86 5.54 32.48
N GLY A 91 10.55 5.36 32.47
CA GLY A 91 9.58 6.48 32.32
C GLY A 91 9.18 6.77 30.87
N THR A 92 9.82 6.18 29.86
CA THR A 92 9.32 6.22 28.48
C THR A 92 7.98 5.52 28.42
N GLN A 93 6.94 6.20 27.90
CA GLN A 93 5.63 5.62 27.75
C GLN A 93 5.52 4.86 26.42
N VAL A 94 4.92 3.69 26.49
CA VAL A 94 4.66 2.85 25.30
C VAL A 94 3.21 3.05 24.86
N THR A 95 2.97 3.00 23.54
CA THR A 95 1.63 3.19 23.00
C THR A 95 1.14 1.99 22.21
N ILE A 96 1.37 1.92 20.92
CA ILE A 96 1.00 0.82 20.04
C ILE A 96 2.18 0.38 19.16
N GLY A 97 2.25 -0.92 18.87
CA GLY A 97 3.30 -1.52 18.07
C GLY A 97 2.75 -2.53 17.04
N PRO A 98 2.08 -2.06 15.95
CA PRO A 98 1.54 -2.97 14.96
C PRO A 98 2.61 -3.54 14.03
N VAL A 99 2.30 -4.70 13.47
CA VAL A 99 3.01 -5.28 12.34
C VAL A 99 2.62 -4.52 11.07
N ILE A 100 3.59 -4.34 10.18
CA ILE A 100 3.43 -3.80 8.83
C ILE A 100 4.02 -4.78 7.80
N GLU A 101 3.79 -4.53 6.51
CA GLU A 101 4.11 -5.47 5.42
C GLU A 101 5.49 -6.14 5.54
N ASN A 102 6.56 -5.35 5.74
CA ASN A 102 7.93 -5.87 5.83
C ASN A 102 8.61 -5.58 7.17
N GLY A 103 7.82 -5.45 8.24
CA GLY A 103 8.39 -5.11 9.54
C GLY A 103 7.35 -4.82 10.60
N PHE A 104 7.73 -3.96 11.50
CA PHE A 104 6.92 -3.48 12.62
C PHE A 104 7.34 -2.07 12.98
N TYR A 105 6.54 -1.41 13.79
CA TYR A 105 6.97 -0.20 14.49
C TYR A 105 6.42 -0.19 15.90
N TYR A 106 6.94 0.72 16.72
CA TYR A 106 6.34 1.05 18.00
C TYR A 106 6.45 2.56 18.27
N ASP A 107 5.40 3.15 18.81
CA ASP A 107 5.34 4.57 19.14
C ASP A 107 5.62 4.79 20.61
N PHE A 108 6.54 5.71 20.90
CA PHE A 108 7.03 6.03 22.23
C PHE A 108 6.81 7.51 22.54
N ALA A 109 6.42 7.81 23.78
CA ALA A 109 6.41 9.17 24.31
C ALA A 109 7.50 9.34 25.36
N ARG A 110 8.42 10.28 25.13
CA ARG A 110 9.44 10.73 26.07
C ARG A 110 9.80 12.19 25.77
N ASP A 111 10.38 12.88 26.76
CA ASP A 111 10.74 14.30 26.63
C ASP A 111 11.82 14.52 25.57
N GLU A 112 12.83 13.65 25.53
CA GLU A 112 13.89 13.69 24.52
C GLU A 112 13.57 12.66 23.40
N PRO A 113 13.34 13.09 22.15
CA PRO A 113 13.09 12.18 21.04
C PRO A 113 14.27 11.23 20.81
N PHE A 114 13.98 10.01 20.35
CA PHE A 114 15.03 9.09 19.90
C PHE A 114 15.70 9.57 18.63
N THR A 115 16.98 9.23 18.50
CA THR A 115 17.80 9.51 17.34
C THR A 115 18.25 8.21 16.66
N PRO A 116 18.77 8.24 15.42
CA PRO A 116 19.35 7.06 14.78
C PRO A 116 20.47 6.39 15.58
N ASP A 117 21.19 7.15 16.41
CA ASP A 117 22.31 6.64 17.23
C ASP A 117 21.83 5.76 18.39
N ASP A 118 20.56 5.88 18.79
CA ASP A 118 19.95 5.03 19.81
C ASP A 118 19.64 3.62 19.30
N LEU A 119 19.42 3.46 17.99
CA LEU A 119 18.98 2.20 17.40
C LEU A 119 19.93 1.02 17.68
N PRO A 120 21.27 1.15 17.55
CA PRO A 120 22.19 0.07 17.90
C PRO A 120 22.17 -0.31 19.37
N VAL A 121 21.90 0.67 20.27
CA VAL A 121 21.81 0.45 21.71
C VAL A 121 20.57 -0.36 22.04
N ILE A 122 19.43 0.00 21.42
CA ILE A 122 18.17 -0.72 21.55
C ILE A 122 18.31 -2.15 20.98
N GLU A 123 18.91 -2.33 19.79
CA GLU A 123 19.14 -3.66 19.21
C GLU A 123 19.98 -4.56 20.12
N LYS A 124 21.01 -4.02 20.76
CA LYS A 124 21.80 -4.77 21.72
C LYS A 124 20.95 -5.22 22.90
N LYS A 125 20.13 -4.35 23.46
CA LYS A 125 19.24 -4.65 24.55
C LYS A 125 18.16 -5.68 24.16
N MET A 126 17.59 -5.58 22.96
CA MET A 126 16.66 -6.56 22.41
C MET A 126 17.30 -7.96 22.36
N LYS A 127 18.55 -8.08 21.90
CA LYS A 127 19.28 -9.36 21.89
C LYS A 127 19.48 -9.94 23.30
N GLU A 128 19.70 -9.10 24.32
CA GLU A 128 19.79 -9.51 25.72
C GLU A 128 18.44 -10.07 26.21
N ILE A 129 17.33 -9.41 25.90
CA ILE A 129 15.97 -9.84 26.28
C ILE A 129 15.62 -11.15 25.57
N ILE A 130 15.90 -11.27 24.28
CA ILE A 130 15.68 -12.51 23.52
C ILE A 130 16.47 -13.69 24.15
N ALA A 131 17.71 -13.45 24.55
CA ALA A 131 18.55 -14.47 25.19
C ALA A 131 18.03 -14.93 26.57
N ARG A 132 17.21 -14.10 27.26
CA ARG A 132 16.53 -14.51 28.50
C ARG A 132 15.53 -15.65 28.26
N ASN A 133 15.00 -15.74 27.06
CA ASN A 133 13.98 -16.74 26.65
C ASN A 133 12.79 -16.77 27.61
N ALA A 134 12.33 -15.59 28.03
CA ALA A 134 11.20 -15.44 28.95
C ALA A 134 9.89 -15.89 28.27
N PRO A 135 9.02 -16.62 28.96
CA PRO A 135 7.75 -17.07 28.40
C PRO A 135 6.78 -15.89 28.18
N PHE A 136 6.04 -15.93 27.08
CA PHE A 136 4.85 -15.10 26.93
C PHE A 136 3.67 -15.75 27.67
N THR A 137 3.05 -15.01 28.57
CA THR A 137 1.87 -15.47 29.31
C THR A 137 0.74 -14.48 29.21
N LYS A 138 -0.46 -14.98 28.94
CA LYS A 138 -1.66 -14.18 28.76
C LYS A 138 -2.50 -14.13 30.05
N GLN A 139 -2.93 -12.93 30.41
CA GLN A 139 -3.91 -12.69 31.47
C GLN A 139 -5.07 -11.85 30.94
N ILE A 140 -6.27 -12.10 31.45
CA ILE A 140 -7.42 -11.24 31.20
C ILE A 140 -7.63 -10.38 32.45
N TRP A 141 -7.59 -9.05 32.26
CA TRP A 141 -7.83 -8.13 33.36
C TRP A 141 -9.19 -7.45 33.22
N SER A 142 -9.78 -7.09 34.37
CA SER A 142 -10.91 -6.15 34.36
C SER A 142 -10.43 -4.77 33.92
N ARG A 143 -11.34 -3.96 33.38
CA ARG A 143 -11.05 -2.59 32.94
C ARG A 143 -10.49 -1.73 34.08
N ASP A 144 -11.09 -1.81 35.26
CA ASP A 144 -10.65 -1.06 36.43
C ASP A 144 -9.23 -1.44 36.84
N LYS A 145 -8.92 -2.72 36.92
CA LYS A 145 -7.58 -3.22 37.21
C LYS A 145 -6.56 -2.72 36.18
N ALA A 146 -6.89 -2.83 34.88
CA ALA A 146 -5.99 -2.38 33.82
C ALA A 146 -5.69 -0.88 33.93
N LYS A 147 -6.71 -0.05 34.14
CA LYS A 147 -6.57 1.39 34.33
C LYS A 147 -5.73 1.73 35.56
N GLU A 148 -6.02 1.10 36.69
CA GLU A 148 -5.28 1.31 37.95
C GLU A 148 -3.79 1.01 37.78
N VAL A 149 -3.46 -0.16 37.20
CA VAL A 149 -2.07 -0.61 37.01
C VAL A 149 -1.32 0.26 36.00
N PHE A 150 -1.92 0.58 34.84
CA PHE A 150 -1.27 1.44 33.86
C PHE A 150 -1.13 2.88 34.35
N ALA A 151 -2.12 3.41 35.07
CA ALA A 151 -2.02 4.75 35.69
C ALA A 151 -0.91 4.79 36.74
N ALA A 152 -0.79 3.76 37.59
CA ALA A 152 0.28 3.67 38.58
C ALA A 152 1.69 3.59 37.96
N LYS A 153 1.81 3.04 36.72
CA LYS A 153 3.05 3.04 35.95
C LYS A 153 3.30 4.34 35.17
N GLY A 154 2.36 5.29 35.15
CA GLY A 154 2.46 6.52 34.36
C GLY A 154 2.12 6.35 32.88
N GLU A 155 1.57 5.21 32.47
CA GLU A 155 1.25 4.85 31.09
C GLU A 155 -0.09 5.45 30.63
N LYS A 156 -0.17 6.77 30.51
CA LYS A 156 -1.41 7.48 30.16
C LYS A 156 -2.03 7.01 28.84
N TYR A 157 -1.20 6.73 27.82
CA TYR A 157 -1.69 6.27 26.52
C TYR A 157 -2.31 4.87 26.60
N LYS A 158 -1.80 3.99 27.48
CA LYS A 158 -2.42 2.67 27.72
C LYS A 158 -3.77 2.83 28.42
N VAL A 159 -3.90 3.77 29.35
CA VAL A 159 -5.21 4.09 29.97
C VAL A 159 -6.20 4.55 28.90
N GLU A 160 -5.82 5.47 28.03
CA GLU A 160 -6.67 5.92 26.92
C GLU A 160 -7.05 4.77 25.95
N LEU A 161 -6.13 3.83 25.69
CA LEU A 161 -6.42 2.66 24.86
C LEU A 161 -7.42 1.71 25.55
N VAL A 162 -7.29 1.49 26.86
CA VAL A 162 -8.26 0.71 27.65
C VAL A 162 -9.66 1.34 27.56
N ASP A 163 -9.76 2.67 27.63
CA ASP A 163 -11.04 3.38 27.49
C ASP A 163 -11.66 3.25 26.10
N ALA A 164 -10.83 3.18 25.07
CA ALA A 164 -11.28 3.06 23.68
C ALA A 164 -11.75 1.65 23.29
N ILE A 165 -11.41 0.61 24.07
CA ILE A 165 -11.87 -0.77 23.82
C ILE A 165 -13.36 -0.88 24.19
N PRO A 166 -14.24 -1.40 23.32
CA PRO A 166 -15.66 -1.56 23.61
C PRO A 166 -15.95 -2.35 24.90
N GLU A 167 -17.06 -2.04 25.58
CA GLU A 167 -17.53 -2.81 26.72
C GLU A 167 -17.83 -4.26 26.33
N GLY A 168 -17.51 -5.21 27.23
CA GLY A 168 -17.68 -6.63 27.00
C GLY A 168 -16.58 -7.31 26.18
N GLN A 169 -15.58 -6.55 25.72
CA GLN A 169 -14.40 -7.12 25.08
C GLN A 169 -13.32 -7.39 26.11
N ASP A 170 -12.69 -8.58 26.02
CA ASP A 170 -11.60 -9.00 26.91
C ASP A 170 -10.38 -8.08 26.77
N LEU A 171 -9.86 -7.60 27.90
CA LEU A 171 -8.59 -6.90 27.99
C LEU A 171 -7.48 -7.92 28.24
N LYS A 172 -6.76 -8.25 27.18
CA LYS A 172 -5.66 -9.20 27.21
C LYS A 172 -4.37 -8.47 27.57
N ILE A 173 -3.72 -8.92 28.62
CA ILE A 173 -2.39 -8.47 29.02
C ILE A 173 -1.42 -9.63 28.78
N TYR A 174 -0.38 -9.33 28.04
CA TYR A 174 0.70 -10.29 27.80
C TYR A 174 1.93 -9.90 28.58
N ASN A 175 2.43 -10.84 29.37
CA ASN A 175 3.67 -10.68 30.11
C ASN A 175 4.80 -11.41 29.36
N GLN A 176 5.98 -10.81 29.36
CA GLN A 176 7.25 -11.43 28.96
C GLN A 176 8.26 -11.22 30.09
N GLY A 177 8.39 -12.23 30.95
CA GLY A 177 9.09 -12.08 32.23
C GLY A 177 8.35 -11.12 33.16
N GLU A 178 9.08 -10.09 33.65
CA GLU A 178 8.52 -9.05 34.54
C GLU A 178 7.84 -7.90 33.77
N TRP A 179 8.09 -7.76 32.48
CA TRP A 179 7.48 -6.76 31.63
C TRP A 179 6.13 -7.22 31.06
N PHE A 180 5.20 -6.30 30.91
CA PHE A 180 3.89 -6.61 30.33
C PHE A 180 3.31 -5.46 29.52
N ASP A 181 2.40 -5.81 28.62
CA ASP A 181 1.70 -4.86 27.78
C ASP A 181 0.25 -5.27 27.46
N LEU A 182 -0.59 -4.26 27.14
CA LEU A 182 -1.94 -4.45 26.62
C LEU A 182 -1.84 -4.80 25.13
N CYS A 183 -2.26 -6.01 24.78
CA CYS A 183 -2.15 -6.50 23.42
C CYS A 183 -3.28 -7.46 23.05
N ARG A 184 -3.63 -7.50 21.77
CA ARG A 184 -4.63 -8.45 21.25
C ARG A 184 -4.08 -9.87 21.11
N GLY A 185 -2.77 -10.03 20.96
CA GLY A 185 -2.13 -11.26 20.56
C GLY A 185 -2.48 -11.69 19.13
N PRO A 186 -2.17 -12.93 18.72
CA PRO A 186 -1.43 -13.93 19.49
C PRO A 186 0.08 -13.66 19.58
N HIS A 187 0.76 -14.38 20.49
CA HIS A 187 2.20 -14.35 20.68
C HIS A 187 2.80 -15.75 20.56
N MET A 188 4.09 -15.83 20.28
CA MET A 188 4.86 -17.08 20.35
C MET A 188 5.03 -17.52 21.81
N ALA A 189 5.66 -18.66 22.04
CA ALA A 189 5.76 -19.21 23.39
C ALA A 189 6.77 -18.49 24.29
N SER A 190 7.79 -17.82 23.71
CA SER A 190 8.83 -17.12 24.49
C SER A 190 9.56 -16.08 23.65
N THR A 191 10.19 -15.10 24.33
CA THR A 191 11.03 -14.08 23.69
C THR A 191 12.16 -14.68 22.85
N GLY A 192 12.68 -15.86 23.25
CA GLY A 192 13.71 -16.56 22.49
C GLY A 192 13.29 -17.00 21.09
N GLN A 193 12.00 -17.20 20.87
CA GLN A 193 11.47 -17.56 19.55
C GLN A 193 11.46 -16.40 18.54
N VAL A 194 11.64 -15.14 18.97
CA VAL A 194 11.86 -14.01 18.08
C VAL A 194 13.12 -14.22 17.23
N GLY A 195 14.17 -14.76 17.84
CA GLY A 195 15.47 -14.94 17.19
C GLY A 195 16.22 -13.63 17.00
N THR A 196 17.35 -13.69 16.29
CA THR A 196 18.27 -12.53 16.10
C THR A 196 18.21 -11.92 14.71
N ALA A 197 17.37 -12.46 13.82
CA ALA A 197 17.21 -11.97 12.44
C ALA A 197 16.30 -10.75 12.40
N PHE A 198 16.68 -9.66 13.05
CA PHE A 198 15.97 -8.40 13.06
C PHE A 198 16.92 -7.21 12.92
N LYS A 199 16.38 -6.06 12.49
CA LYS A 199 17.10 -4.80 12.35
C LYS A 199 16.17 -3.63 12.67
N LEU A 200 16.61 -2.66 13.45
CA LEU A 200 15.93 -1.38 13.59
C LEU A 200 16.34 -0.47 12.45
N MET A 201 15.36 0.13 11.77
CA MET A 201 15.57 0.74 10.45
C MET A 201 15.68 2.26 10.51
N LYS A 202 14.76 2.91 11.20
CA LYS A 202 14.69 4.37 11.27
C LYS A 202 13.84 4.86 12.43
N VAL A 203 14.03 6.14 12.74
CA VAL A 203 13.21 6.93 13.67
C VAL A 203 12.40 7.95 12.88
N ALA A 204 11.17 8.21 13.26
CA ALA A 204 10.31 9.23 12.68
C ALA A 204 9.38 9.84 13.74
N GLY A 205 8.93 11.08 13.52
CA GLY A 205 7.82 11.64 14.28
C GLY A 205 6.48 11.05 13.84
N ALA A 206 5.56 10.85 14.76
CA ALA A 206 4.19 10.42 14.49
C ALA A 206 3.23 11.07 15.49
N TYR A 207 2.15 11.68 15.01
CA TYR A 207 1.12 12.21 15.90
C TYR A 207 0.29 11.08 16.50
N TRP A 208 -0.02 11.19 17.79
CA TRP A 208 -0.89 10.23 18.46
C TRP A 208 -2.23 10.09 17.71
N ARG A 209 -2.62 8.86 17.40
CA ARG A 209 -3.80 8.51 16.59
C ARG A 209 -3.85 9.17 15.20
N GLY A 210 -2.72 9.63 14.67
CA GLY A 210 -2.63 10.25 13.35
C GLY A 210 -3.22 11.66 13.24
N ASP A 211 -3.61 12.28 14.35
CA ASP A 211 -4.17 13.62 14.39
C ASP A 211 -3.08 14.64 14.75
N SER A 212 -2.82 15.61 13.89
CA SER A 212 -1.81 16.67 14.08
C SER A 212 -2.08 17.58 15.28
N ASN A 213 -3.27 17.57 15.85
CA ASN A 213 -3.61 18.29 17.09
C ASN A 213 -3.17 17.54 18.36
N ASN A 214 -2.83 16.26 18.25
CA ASN A 214 -2.36 15.44 19.36
C ASN A 214 -0.83 15.54 19.52
N PRO A 215 -0.30 15.13 20.70
CA PRO A 215 1.14 15.11 20.95
C PRO A 215 1.89 14.33 19.89
N MET A 216 3.07 14.85 19.51
CA MET A 216 3.99 14.14 18.64
C MET A 216 4.75 13.10 19.44
N LEU A 217 4.73 11.85 18.96
CA LEU A 217 5.45 10.70 19.49
C LEU A 217 6.67 10.41 18.63
N THR A 218 7.58 9.61 19.15
CA THR A 218 8.68 9.06 18.36
C THR A 218 8.36 7.64 17.95
N ARG A 219 8.34 7.38 16.66
CA ARG A 219 8.11 6.07 16.05
C ARG A 219 9.43 5.43 15.66
N ILE A 220 9.71 4.24 16.19
CA ILE A 220 10.86 3.43 15.79
C ILE A 220 10.36 2.31 14.88
N TYR A 221 10.92 2.23 13.66
CA TYR A 221 10.64 1.17 12.72
C TYR A 221 11.68 0.06 12.81
N GLY A 222 11.22 -1.18 12.73
CA GLY A 222 12.08 -2.35 12.65
C GLY A 222 11.59 -3.36 11.61
N THR A 223 12.44 -4.31 11.27
CA THR A 223 12.12 -5.48 10.47
C THR A 223 12.59 -6.73 11.18
N ALA A 224 11.85 -7.84 11.04
CA ALA A 224 12.24 -9.14 11.59
C ALA A 224 11.83 -10.26 10.64
N TRP A 225 12.64 -11.32 10.60
CA TRP A 225 12.56 -12.42 9.65
C TRP A 225 12.74 -13.78 10.34
N ALA A 226 12.27 -14.84 9.71
CA ALA A 226 12.43 -16.16 10.27
C ALA A 226 13.91 -16.60 10.30
N GLU A 227 14.67 -16.25 9.26
CA GLU A 227 16.06 -16.63 9.10
C GLU A 227 16.96 -15.43 8.81
N GLN A 228 18.25 -15.50 9.22
CA GLN A 228 19.21 -14.43 8.97
C GLN A 228 19.42 -14.15 7.47
N SER A 229 19.41 -15.19 6.65
CA SER A 229 19.53 -15.07 5.19
C SER A 229 18.38 -14.25 4.55
N GLU A 230 17.18 -14.32 5.09
CA GLU A 230 16.04 -13.52 4.64
C GLU A 230 16.24 -12.04 5.01
N LEU A 231 16.68 -11.76 6.23
CA LEU A 231 17.03 -10.41 6.66
C LEU A 231 18.14 -9.82 5.79
N ASP A 232 19.22 -10.57 5.56
CA ASP A 232 20.35 -10.11 4.77
C ASP A 232 19.94 -9.82 3.32
N ASN A 233 19.10 -10.68 2.73
CA ASN A 233 18.54 -10.45 1.40
C ASN A 233 17.65 -9.20 1.37
N TYR A 234 16.78 -9.01 2.36
CA TYR A 234 15.93 -7.83 2.46
C TYR A 234 16.76 -6.53 2.56
N LEU A 235 17.77 -6.52 3.42
CA LEU A 235 18.67 -5.36 3.57
C LEU A 235 19.46 -5.10 2.30
N HIS A 236 19.90 -6.16 1.60
CA HIS A 236 20.58 -6.03 0.30
C HIS A 236 19.65 -5.41 -0.75
N VAL A 237 18.41 -5.88 -0.85
CA VAL A 237 17.40 -5.32 -1.77
C VAL A 237 17.13 -3.84 -1.47
N LEU A 238 17.04 -3.45 -0.20
CA LEU A 238 16.86 -2.05 0.19
C LEU A 238 18.07 -1.19 -0.21
N ALA A 239 19.29 -1.68 0.03
CA ALA A 239 20.51 -0.96 -0.35
C ALA A 239 20.63 -0.79 -1.88
N GLU A 240 20.27 -1.81 -2.65
CA GLU A 240 20.22 -1.73 -4.11
C GLU A 240 19.15 -0.77 -4.62
N ALA A 241 17.97 -0.75 -3.96
CA ALA A 241 16.92 0.21 -4.28
C ALA A 241 17.33 1.66 -3.98
N GLU A 242 18.04 1.90 -2.87
CA GLU A 242 18.55 3.23 -2.53
C GLU A 242 19.57 3.73 -3.55
N LYS A 243 20.45 2.86 -4.05
CA LYS A 243 21.39 3.20 -5.11
C LYS A 243 20.70 3.64 -6.41
N ARG A 244 19.50 3.12 -6.67
CA ARG A 244 18.69 3.39 -7.86
C ARG A 244 17.59 4.42 -7.62
N ASP A 245 17.49 5.00 -6.43
CA ASP A 245 16.46 6.00 -6.13
C ASP A 245 16.60 7.21 -7.06
N HIS A 246 15.57 7.47 -7.84
CA HIS A 246 15.56 8.55 -8.82
C HIS A 246 15.77 9.94 -8.19
N ARG A 247 15.38 10.15 -6.93
CA ARG A 247 15.59 11.42 -6.21
C ARG A 247 17.08 11.64 -5.90
N ARG A 248 17.79 10.57 -5.57
CA ARG A 248 19.24 10.58 -5.36
C ARG A 248 19.97 10.79 -6.69
N LEU A 249 19.67 9.94 -7.69
CA LEU A 249 20.28 10.03 -9.01
C LEU A 249 19.97 11.37 -9.69
N GLY A 250 18.74 11.88 -9.54
CA GLY A 250 18.33 13.18 -10.08
C GLY A 250 19.20 14.32 -9.56
N ARG A 251 19.52 14.32 -8.26
CA ARG A 251 20.41 15.32 -7.64
C ARG A 251 21.87 15.10 -8.02
N GLU A 252 22.40 13.88 -7.91
CA GLU A 252 23.81 13.56 -8.19
C GLU A 252 24.18 13.81 -9.65
N MET A 253 23.26 13.53 -10.57
CA MET A 253 23.46 13.71 -12.02
C MET A 253 23.00 15.07 -12.54
N ASP A 254 22.43 15.92 -11.69
CA ASP A 254 21.89 17.24 -12.06
C ASP A 254 20.77 17.12 -13.11
N LEU A 255 19.75 16.29 -12.85
CA LEU A 255 18.67 16.03 -13.79
C LEU A 255 17.45 16.90 -13.55
N PHE A 256 17.06 17.10 -12.30
CA PHE A 256 15.87 17.87 -11.91
C PHE A 256 15.90 18.22 -10.41
N HIS A 257 15.03 19.15 -10.01
CA HIS A 257 14.75 19.41 -8.59
C HIS A 257 13.29 19.78 -8.37
N PHE A 258 12.91 19.88 -7.09
CA PHE A 258 11.64 20.41 -6.60
C PHE A 258 11.91 21.60 -5.70
N GLN A 259 11.03 22.62 -5.72
CA GLN A 259 11.13 23.80 -4.86
C GLN A 259 9.76 24.34 -4.47
N GLU A 260 9.74 25.28 -3.52
CA GLU A 260 8.52 25.80 -2.91
C GLU A 260 7.61 26.56 -3.85
N GLU A 261 8.16 27.22 -4.87
CA GLU A 261 7.40 27.98 -5.87
C GLU A 261 6.59 27.09 -6.82
N GLY A 262 6.90 25.78 -6.86
CA GLY A 262 6.18 24.80 -7.64
C GLY A 262 6.01 23.47 -6.87
N PRO A 263 5.21 23.44 -5.81
CA PRO A 263 5.10 22.25 -4.96
C PRO A 263 4.48 21.08 -5.73
N GLY A 264 5.29 20.02 -5.90
CA GLY A 264 4.89 18.83 -6.66
C GLY A 264 5.00 18.98 -8.18
N VAL A 265 5.65 20.00 -8.66
CA VAL A 265 5.98 20.20 -10.09
C VAL A 265 7.48 20.12 -10.29
N VAL A 266 7.91 19.46 -11.36
CA VAL A 266 9.33 19.16 -11.61
C VAL A 266 10.00 20.29 -12.37
N PHE A 267 11.14 20.74 -11.86
CA PHE A 267 12.05 21.65 -12.58
C PHE A 267 13.13 20.82 -13.28
N TRP A 268 12.99 20.62 -14.59
CA TRP A 268 13.93 19.82 -15.38
C TRP A 268 15.17 20.62 -15.75
N HIS A 269 16.35 20.07 -15.45
CA HIS A 269 17.63 20.60 -15.89
C HIS A 269 17.99 20.11 -17.30
N GLY A 270 19.03 20.67 -17.91
CA GLY A 270 19.35 20.39 -19.31
C GLY A 270 19.60 18.91 -19.61
N LYS A 271 20.25 18.17 -18.69
CA LYS A 271 20.49 16.72 -18.85
C LYS A 271 19.19 15.93 -18.69
N GLY A 272 18.40 16.25 -17.65
CA GLY A 272 17.10 15.60 -17.40
C GLY A 272 16.11 15.86 -18.53
N TRP A 273 16.04 17.12 -19.01
CA TRP A 273 15.20 17.48 -20.14
C TRP A 273 15.58 16.72 -21.42
N ARG A 274 16.88 16.48 -21.65
CA ARG A 274 17.31 15.65 -22.79
C ARG A 274 16.83 14.21 -22.68
N ILE A 275 16.88 13.59 -21.48
CA ILE A 275 16.33 12.26 -21.24
C ILE A 275 14.83 12.26 -21.53
N PHE A 276 14.11 13.24 -20.99
CA PHE A 276 12.68 13.39 -21.20
C PHE A 276 12.33 13.48 -22.69
N GLN A 277 13.01 14.33 -23.46
CA GLN A 277 12.78 14.46 -24.91
C GLN A 277 13.15 13.19 -25.69
N THR A 278 14.12 12.42 -25.20
CA THR A 278 14.47 11.12 -25.80
C THR A 278 13.35 10.12 -25.62
N LEU A 279 12.72 10.08 -24.46
CA LEU A 279 11.54 9.22 -24.19
C LEU A 279 10.34 9.65 -25.05
N VAL A 280 10.05 10.94 -25.11
CA VAL A 280 9.00 11.48 -26.01
C VAL A 280 9.26 11.11 -27.47
N SER A 281 10.51 11.23 -27.92
CA SER A 281 10.88 10.87 -29.30
C SER A 281 10.78 9.38 -29.57
N TYR A 282 11.07 8.54 -28.56
CA TYR A 282 10.87 7.09 -28.64
C TYR A 282 9.38 6.77 -28.80
N MET A 283 8.52 7.27 -27.91
CA MET A 283 7.08 7.02 -27.99
C MET A 283 6.47 7.57 -29.26
N ARG A 284 6.88 8.76 -29.72
CA ARG A 284 6.42 9.33 -30.99
C ARG A 284 6.69 8.41 -32.17
N ARG A 285 7.87 7.77 -32.22
CA ARG A 285 8.18 6.77 -33.27
C ARG A 285 7.32 5.52 -33.16
N ARG A 286 7.01 5.10 -31.92
CA ARG A 286 6.15 3.92 -31.69
C ARG A 286 4.70 4.17 -32.12
N LEU A 287 4.21 5.40 -31.99
CA LEU A 287 2.82 5.77 -32.31
C LEU A 287 2.63 6.23 -33.76
N ALA A 288 3.68 6.66 -34.44
CA ALA A 288 3.60 7.37 -35.73
C ALA A 288 2.87 6.60 -36.85
N ALA A 289 2.86 5.28 -36.83
CA ALA A 289 2.21 4.48 -37.88
C ALA A 289 0.69 4.40 -37.73
N ASP A 290 0.18 4.50 -36.51
CA ASP A 290 -1.21 4.16 -36.18
C ASP A 290 -2.01 5.32 -35.56
N TYR A 291 -1.32 6.33 -35.05
CA TYR A 291 -1.94 7.44 -34.29
C TYR A 291 -1.67 8.78 -34.92
N GLN A 292 -2.67 9.64 -34.90
CA GLN A 292 -2.54 11.05 -35.23
C GLN A 292 -2.15 11.84 -33.98
N GLU A 293 -0.97 12.47 -33.98
CA GLU A 293 -0.55 13.36 -32.88
C GLU A 293 -1.36 14.66 -32.90
N VAL A 294 -1.95 15.00 -31.75
CA VAL A 294 -2.76 16.21 -31.54
C VAL A 294 -2.27 16.96 -30.30
N ASN A 295 -2.77 18.18 -30.10
CA ASN A 295 -2.47 18.97 -28.91
C ASN A 295 -3.71 19.75 -28.47
N ALA A 296 -4.25 19.44 -27.29
CA ALA A 296 -5.39 20.15 -26.71
C ALA A 296 -4.95 21.27 -25.76
N PRO A 297 -5.72 22.37 -25.62
CA PRO A 297 -5.40 23.47 -24.71
C PRO A 297 -5.22 23.03 -23.26
N GLN A 298 -4.30 23.70 -22.53
CA GLN A 298 -4.03 23.43 -21.12
C GLN A 298 -5.13 23.99 -20.19
N VAL A 299 -5.66 25.16 -20.54
CA VAL A 299 -6.66 25.87 -19.76
C VAL A 299 -7.98 25.81 -20.52
N LEU A 300 -9.00 25.24 -19.89
CA LEU A 300 -10.32 25.03 -20.48
C LEU A 300 -11.41 25.52 -19.52
N ASP A 301 -12.52 26.02 -20.07
CA ASP A 301 -13.67 26.48 -19.31
C ASP A 301 -14.28 25.35 -18.48
N THR A 302 -14.70 25.64 -17.23
CA THR A 302 -15.32 24.67 -16.33
C THR A 302 -16.59 24.06 -16.90
N ALA A 303 -17.31 24.73 -17.79
CA ALA A 303 -18.49 24.18 -18.47
C ALA A 303 -18.18 22.88 -19.25
N LEU A 304 -16.97 22.72 -19.79
CA LEU A 304 -16.54 21.49 -20.42
C LEU A 304 -16.39 20.33 -19.40
N TRP A 305 -15.85 20.67 -18.24
CA TRP A 305 -15.64 19.71 -17.13
C TRP A 305 -16.95 19.32 -16.44
N GLU A 306 -17.91 20.25 -16.37
CA GLU A 306 -19.28 19.98 -15.92
C GLU A 306 -19.99 19.02 -16.88
N THR A 307 -19.94 19.32 -18.19
CA THR A 307 -20.57 18.50 -19.24
C THR A 307 -20.01 17.09 -19.26
N SER A 308 -18.71 16.92 -19.04
CA SER A 308 -18.03 15.62 -19.02
C SER A 308 -18.12 14.89 -17.67
N GLY A 309 -18.75 15.51 -16.65
CA GLY A 309 -18.90 14.97 -15.31
C GLY A 309 -17.69 15.11 -14.40
N HIS A 310 -16.53 15.50 -14.93
CA HIS A 310 -15.28 15.59 -14.15
C HIS A 310 -15.37 16.62 -13.02
N TRP A 311 -16.07 17.76 -13.24
CA TRP A 311 -16.23 18.79 -12.22
C TRP A 311 -16.94 18.27 -10.97
N GLY A 312 -17.97 17.46 -11.13
CA GLY A 312 -18.72 16.89 -10.01
C GLY A 312 -17.97 15.81 -9.22
N TRP A 313 -17.08 15.05 -9.91
CA TRP A 313 -16.36 13.91 -9.32
C TRP A 313 -14.94 14.23 -8.90
N TYR A 314 -14.30 15.24 -9.48
CA TYR A 314 -12.86 15.44 -9.44
C TYR A 314 -12.42 16.85 -9.08
N GLN A 315 -13.37 17.78 -8.79
CA GLN A 315 -13.06 19.19 -8.56
C GLN A 315 -12.03 19.42 -7.43
N GLU A 316 -12.04 18.59 -6.39
CA GLU A 316 -11.07 18.70 -5.28
C GLU A 316 -9.61 18.47 -5.73
N ASN A 317 -9.45 17.74 -6.82
CA ASN A 317 -8.16 17.44 -7.43
C ASN A 317 -7.86 18.33 -8.65
N MET A 318 -8.63 19.39 -8.91
CA MET A 318 -8.44 20.28 -10.04
C MET A 318 -7.86 21.62 -9.60
N PHE A 319 -6.98 22.20 -10.43
CA PHE A 319 -6.57 23.57 -10.29
C PHE A 319 -7.55 24.47 -11.02
N ALA A 320 -8.23 25.35 -10.29
CA ALA A 320 -9.09 26.39 -10.86
C ALA A 320 -8.27 27.64 -11.21
N VAL A 321 -8.61 28.27 -12.34
CA VAL A 321 -7.93 29.45 -12.88
C VAL A 321 -8.95 30.56 -13.10
N LYS A 322 -8.64 31.73 -12.65
CA LYS A 322 -9.37 32.99 -12.97
C LYS A 322 -8.41 34.04 -13.54
N SER A 323 -8.93 35.00 -14.28
CA SER A 323 -8.10 36.14 -14.69
C SER A 323 -7.62 36.91 -13.45
N ALA A 324 -6.43 37.49 -13.51
CA ALA A 324 -5.90 38.29 -12.41
C ALA A 324 -6.83 39.46 -12.07
N HIS A 325 -7.45 40.08 -13.08
CA HIS A 325 -8.40 41.15 -12.88
C HIS A 325 -9.63 40.69 -12.07
N ALA A 326 -10.25 39.53 -12.41
CA ALA A 326 -11.39 39.01 -11.67
C ALA A 326 -11.04 38.61 -10.24
N LEU A 327 -9.79 38.24 -9.96
CA LEU A 327 -9.32 37.92 -8.61
C LEU A 327 -9.11 39.17 -7.75
N THR A 328 -8.62 40.26 -8.37
CA THR A 328 -8.26 41.50 -7.65
C THR A 328 -9.41 42.52 -7.59
N HIS A 329 -10.40 42.41 -8.48
CA HIS A 329 -11.57 43.29 -8.56
C HIS A 329 -12.87 42.44 -8.62
N PRO A 330 -13.22 41.72 -7.55
CA PRO A 330 -14.39 40.83 -7.55
C PRO A 330 -15.74 41.60 -7.70
N GLU A 331 -15.74 42.91 -7.42
CA GLU A 331 -16.88 43.81 -7.55
C GLU A 331 -17.12 44.29 -8.99
N ASP A 332 -16.14 44.13 -9.90
CA ASP A 332 -16.28 44.57 -11.29
C ASP A 332 -17.19 43.59 -12.06
N LYS A 333 -18.39 44.05 -12.37
CA LYS A 333 -19.42 43.28 -13.09
C LYS A 333 -19.09 43.08 -14.58
N GLU A 334 -18.20 43.89 -15.14
CA GLU A 334 -17.74 43.79 -16.52
C GLU A 334 -16.55 42.82 -16.67
N ALA A 335 -15.90 42.47 -15.56
CA ALA A 335 -14.82 41.50 -15.57
C ALA A 335 -15.33 40.11 -16.01
N ASP A 336 -14.50 39.42 -16.79
CA ASP A 336 -14.77 38.02 -17.13
C ASP A 336 -14.60 37.14 -15.87
N ASN A 337 -15.72 36.86 -15.20
CA ASN A 337 -15.77 36.06 -13.96
C ASN A 337 -15.83 34.54 -14.22
N ARG A 338 -15.67 34.09 -15.47
CA ARG A 338 -15.61 32.67 -15.78
C ARG A 338 -14.48 32.00 -15.02
N VAL A 339 -14.75 30.78 -14.57
CA VAL A 339 -13.76 29.91 -13.98
C VAL A 339 -13.27 28.95 -15.04
N PHE A 340 -11.98 28.84 -15.17
CA PHE A 340 -11.29 27.87 -16.01
C PHE A 340 -10.60 26.85 -15.12
N ALA A 341 -10.16 25.74 -15.69
CA ALA A 341 -9.32 24.78 -14.99
C ALA A 341 -8.12 24.38 -15.85
N LEU A 342 -7.00 24.11 -15.19
CA LEU A 342 -5.93 23.35 -15.82
C LEU A 342 -6.42 21.91 -16.03
N LYS A 343 -6.24 21.38 -17.25
CA LYS A 343 -6.73 20.03 -17.56
C LYS A 343 -6.10 18.96 -16.66
N PRO A 344 -6.89 18.17 -15.93
CA PRO A 344 -6.41 17.01 -15.17
C PRO A 344 -6.30 15.76 -16.03
N MET A 345 -6.91 15.77 -17.23
CA MET A 345 -6.98 14.69 -18.21
C MET A 345 -7.09 15.28 -19.63
N ASN A 346 -6.74 14.49 -20.65
CA ASN A 346 -6.83 14.90 -22.04
C ASN A 346 -8.17 14.54 -22.70
N CYS A 347 -8.95 13.62 -22.11
CA CYS A 347 -10.17 13.05 -22.69
C CYS A 347 -11.15 14.09 -23.24
N PRO A 348 -11.62 15.10 -22.48
CA PRO A 348 -12.56 16.08 -23.00
C PRO A 348 -12.01 16.89 -24.17
N GLY A 349 -10.69 17.20 -24.16
CA GLY A 349 -10.03 17.90 -25.26
C GLY A 349 -10.03 17.09 -26.54
N HIS A 350 -9.66 15.80 -26.48
CA HIS A 350 -9.67 14.90 -27.65
C HIS A 350 -11.09 14.70 -28.19
N ILE A 351 -12.11 14.64 -27.32
CA ILE A 351 -13.50 14.56 -27.76
C ILE A 351 -13.89 15.82 -28.55
N GLN A 352 -13.44 17.04 -28.15
CA GLN A 352 -13.71 18.24 -28.92
C GLN A 352 -13.03 18.21 -30.31
N ILE A 353 -11.79 17.71 -30.37
CA ILE A 353 -11.10 17.50 -31.67
C ILE A 353 -11.87 16.50 -32.53
N PHE A 354 -12.30 15.38 -31.95
CA PHE A 354 -13.10 14.38 -32.66
C PHE A 354 -14.43 14.93 -33.15
N LYS A 355 -15.11 15.75 -32.36
CA LYS A 355 -16.39 16.39 -32.74
C LYS A 355 -16.28 17.44 -33.84
N HIS A 356 -15.08 17.96 -34.08
CA HIS A 356 -14.89 18.99 -35.08
C HIS A 356 -14.98 18.41 -36.51
N GLY A 357 -15.94 18.87 -37.29
CA GLY A 357 -16.20 18.42 -38.65
C GLY A 357 -17.00 17.10 -38.74
N LEU A 358 -17.47 16.78 -39.92
CA LEU A 358 -18.20 15.54 -40.21
C LEU A 358 -17.20 14.39 -40.36
N LYS A 359 -17.52 13.25 -39.74
CA LYS A 359 -16.76 12.00 -39.84
C LYS A 359 -17.67 10.85 -40.27
N SER A 360 -17.15 9.96 -41.08
CA SER A 360 -17.84 8.75 -41.49
C SER A 360 -17.50 7.61 -40.52
N TYR A 361 -18.45 6.74 -40.22
CA TYR A 361 -18.21 5.49 -39.49
C TYR A 361 -17.16 4.59 -40.19
N ARG A 362 -16.94 4.79 -41.48
CA ARG A 362 -15.92 4.06 -42.26
C ARG A 362 -14.49 4.51 -41.98
N GLU A 363 -14.33 5.66 -41.33
CA GLU A 363 -13.02 6.19 -40.91
C GLU A 363 -12.56 5.61 -39.55
N LEU A 364 -13.48 4.91 -38.86
CA LEU A 364 -13.18 4.28 -37.58
C LEU A 364 -12.36 2.98 -37.78
N PRO A 365 -11.40 2.69 -36.91
CA PRO A 365 -11.08 3.45 -35.70
C PRO A 365 -10.21 4.70 -35.97
N ILE A 366 -10.54 5.83 -35.32
CA ILE A 366 -9.73 7.05 -35.32
C ILE A 366 -8.93 7.08 -34.02
N ARG A 367 -7.61 7.18 -34.12
CA ARG A 367 -6.69 7.16 -32.97
C ARG A 367 -5.97 8.49 -32.87
N LEU A 368 -6.26 9.23 -31.80
CA LEU A 368 -5.63 10.51 -31.46
C LEU A 368 -4.67 10.30 -30.30
N ALA A 369 -3.43 10.79 -30.42
CA ALA A 369 -2.42 10.69 -29.37
C ALA A 369 -1.89 12.08 -29.02
N GLU A 370 -1.56 12.31 -27.75
CA GLU A 370 -1.01 13.58 -27.24
C GLU A 370 0.04 13.29 -26.17
N PHE A 371 1.18 14.03 -26.22
CA PHE A 371 2.06 14.16 -25.07
C PHE A 371 1.49 15.30 -24.19
N GLY A 372 0.38 14.97 -23.50
CA GLY A 372 -0.44 15.95 -22.81
C GLY A 372 0.08 16.27 -21.42
N ASN A 373 0.36 17.55 -21.17
CA ASN A 373 0.64 18.01 -19.81
C ASN A 373 -0.67 18.11 -19.04
N VAL A 374 -0.75 17.42 -17.91
CA VAL A 374 -1.92 17.42 -17.03
C VAL A 374 -1.53 17.82 -15.61
N HIS A 375 -2.48 18.41 -14.90
CA HIS A 375 -2.25 18.91 -13.55
C HIS A 375 -3.34 18.40 -12.61
N ARG A 376 -2.93 17.80 -11.49
CA ARG A 376 -3.82 17.30 -10.44
C ARG A 376 -3.40 17.82 -9.08
N TYR A 377 -4.33 18.35 -8.32
CA TYR A 377 -4.04 18.87 -6.99
C TYR A 377 -3.94 17.72 -6.00
N GLU A 378 -2.80 17.01 -6.04
CA GLU A 378 -2.50 15.95 -5.09
C GLU A 378 -2.22 16.53 -3.69
N PRO A 379 -2.70 15.90 -2.60
CA PRO A 379 -2.36 16.31 -1.24
C PRO A 379 -0.85 16.29 -0.99
N SER A 380 -0.33 17.25 -0.24
CA SER A 380 1.12 17.37 0.02
C SER A 380 1.74 16.10 0.60
N GLY A 381 1.02 15.40 1.49
CA GLY A 381 1.49 14.15 2.09
C GLY A 381 1.54 12.95 1.12
N ALA A 382 0.92 13.05 -0.06
CA ALA A 382 0.95 12.00 -1.07
C ALA A 382 2.08 12.17 -2.10
N LEU A 383 2.74 13.32 -2.14
CA LEU A 383 3.80 13.62 -3.10
C LEU A 383 5.03 12.72 -2.88
N HIS A 384 5.58 12.15 -3.96
CA HIS A 384 6.71 11.23 -3.87
C HIS A 384 7.63 11.31 -5.10
N GLY A 385 8.64 12.15 -5.05
CA GLY A 385 9.61 12.34 -6.14
C GLY A 385 8.92 12.51 -7.50
N LEU A 386 9.38 11.78 -8.53
CA LEU A 386 8.74 11.73 -9.85
C LEU A 386 7.55 10.77 -9.92
N MET A 387 7.33 9.93 -8.90
CA MET A 387 6.31 8.89 -8.91
C MET A 387 4.90 9.42 -8.63
N ARG A 388 4.78 10.51 -7.86
CA ARG A 388 3.51 11.19 -7.59
C ARG A 388 3.72 12.69 -7.48
N VAL A 389 3.25 13.41 -8.49
CA VAL A 389 3.46 14.85 -8.73
C VAL A 389 2.14 15.55 -9.02
N ARG A 390 2.15 16.87 -9.01
CA ARG A 390 0.98 17.70 -9.36
C ARG A 390 0.94 18.11 -10.82
N GLY A 391 2.07 18.07 -11.51
CA GLY A 391 2.17 18.35 -12.94
C GLY A 391 3.03 17.32 -13.64
N PHE A 392 2.48 16.64 -14.66
CA PHE A 392 3.15 15.57 -15.39
C PHE A 392 2.67 15.47 -16.82
N THR A 393 3.43 14.77 -17.66
CA THR A 393 3.10 14.52 -19.05
C THR A 393 2.66 13.08 -19.21
N GLN A 394 1.54 12.87 -19.90
CA GLN A 394 1.07 11.54 -20.31
C GLN A 394 1.32 11.36 -21.81
N ASP A 395 1.80 10.21 -22.22
CA ASP A 395 1.70 9.70 -23.57
C ASP A 395 0.32 9.06 -23.74
N ASP A 396 -0.68 9.92 -23.85
CA ASP A 396 -2.09 9.57 -23.80
C ASP A 396 -2.67 9.41 -25.20
N ALA A 397 -3.63 8.52 -25.36
CA ALA A 397 -4.33 8.31 -26.62
C ALA A 397 -5.81 8.04 -26.39
N HIS A 398 -6.64 8.51 -27.35
CA HIS A 398 -8.07 8.24 -27.38
C HIS A 398 -8.42 7.60 -28.72
N ILE A 399 -9.06 6.43 -28.63
CA ILE A 399 -9.45 5.63 -29.79
C ILE A 399 -10.96 5.66 -29.90
N PHE A 400 -11.44 6.21 -31.00
CA PHE A 400 -12.85 6.25 -31.36
C PHE A 400 -13.13 5.08 -32.29
N CYS A 401 -13.87 4.10 -31.84
CA CYS A 401 -14.12 2.85 -32.55
C CYS A 401 -15.59 2.40 -32.39
N THR A 402 -16.01 1.41 -33.21
CA THR A 402 -17.31 0.74 -33.00
C THR A 402 -17.19 -0.31 -31.90
N ASP A 403 -18.34 -0.79 -31.41
CA ASP A 403 -18.40 -1.87 -30.41
C ASP A 403 -17.66 -3.13 -30.90
N GLU A 404 -17.78 -3.46 -32.20
CA GLU A 404 -17.14 -4.63 -32.83
C GLU A 404 -15.61 -4.49 -32.91
N GLN A 405 -15.09 -3.27 -32.95
CA GLN A 405 -13.66 -2.99 -33.02
C GLN A 405 -13.00 -2.98 -31.63
N MET A 406 -13.76 -2.83 -30.56
CA MET A 406 -13.25 -2.58 -29.21
C MET A 406 -12.26 -3.66 -28.74
N ALA A 407 -12.60 -4.93 -28.86
CA ALA A 407 -11.72 -6.03 -28.44
C ALA A 407 -10.38 -6.03 -29.16
N ALA A 408 -10.39 -5.84 -30.49
CA ALA A 408 -9.19 -5.78 -31.29
C ALA A 408 -8.30 -4.58 -30.95
N GLU A 409 -8.89 -3.42 -30.68
CA GLU A 409 -8.17 -2.23 -30.26
C GLU A 409 -7.55 -2.41 -28.87
N CYS A 410 -8.27 -3.01 -27.91
CA CYS A 410 -7.73 -3.31 -26.57
C CYS A 410 -6.52 -4.26 -26.65
N LEU A 411 -6.58 -5.31 -27.48
CA LEU A 411 -5.44 -6.22 -27.67
C LEU A 411 -4.25 -5.51 -28.32
N LYS A 412 -4.49 -4.67 -29.32
CA LYS A 412 -3.44 -3.88 -29.99
C LYS A 412 -2.72 -2.92 -29.04
N ILE A 413 -3.48 -2.25 -28.16
CA ILE A 413 -2.90 -1.39 -27.12
C ILE A 413 -2.11 -2.21 -26.11
N ASN A 414 -2.65 -3.36 -25.68
CA ASN A 414 -1.95 -4.26 -24.77
C ASN A 414 -0.58 -4.65 -25.34
N ASP A 415 -0.52 -5.07 -26.60
CA ASP A 415 0.73 -5.47 -27.25
C ASP A 415 1.73 -4.31 -27.33
N LEU A 416 1.24 -3.10 -27.62
CA LEU A 416 2.06 -1.90 -27.63
C LEU A 416 2.65 -1.62 -26.22
N ILE A 417 1.82 -1.60 -25.18
CA ILE A 417 2.24 -1.34 -23.79
C ILE A 417 3.27 -2.37 -23.35
N LEU A 418 3.00 -3.66 -23.55
CA LEU A 418 3.92 -4.73 -23.16
C LEU A 418 5.25 -4.65 -23.90
N SER A 419 5.24 -4.33 -25.19
CA SER A 419 6.46 -4.18 -25.97
C SER A 419 7.29 -2.96 -25.53
N VAL A 420 6.63 -1.86 -25.11
CA VAL A 420 7.33 -0.71 -24.52
C VAL A 420 7.99 -1.10 -23.20
N TYR A 421 7.28 -1.81 -22.34
CA TYR A 421 7.86 -2.26 -21.06
C TYR A 421 9.03 -3.23 -21.26
N GLU A 422 8.95 -4.12 -22.25
CA GLU A 422 10.06 -5.00 -22.61
C GLU A 422 11.29 -4.23 -23.08
N ASP A 423 11.13 -3.20 -23.94
CA ASP A 423 12.21 -2.31 -24.38
C ASP A 423 12.90 -1.60 -23.20
N PHE A 424 12.16 -1.28 -22.11
CA PHE A 424 12.70 -0.73 -20.88
C PHE A 424 13.17 -1.77 -19.86
N GLY A 425 13.13 -3.07 -20.19
CA GLY A 425 13.67 -4.15 -19.38
C GLY A 425 12.73 -4.66 -18.28
N PHE A 426 11.46 -4.27 -18.27
CA PHE A 426 10.46 -4.80 -17.35
C PHE A 426 9.95 -6.15 -17.83
N LYS A 427 10.30 -7.21 -17.10
CA LYS A 427 9.93 -8.60 -17.45
C LYS A 427 8.66 -9.07 -16.76
N GLU A 428 8.33 -8.49 -15.61
CA GLU A 428 7.15 -8.84 -14.82
C GLU A 428 6.15 -7.70 -14.90
N VAL A 429 5.03 -7.97 -15.56
CA VAL A 429 3.90 -7.04 -15.66
C VAL A 429 2.68 -7.75 -15.10
N VAL A 430 1.90 -7.05 -14.29
CA VAL A 430 0.60 -7.52 -13.82
C VAL A 430 -0.48 -6.71 -14.50
N VAL A 431 -1.45 -7.38 -15.13
CA VAL A 431 -2.59 -6.74 -15.79
C VAL A 431 -3.86 -7.04 -14.99
N LYS A 432 -4.49 -5.99 -14.45
CA LYS A 432 -5.69 -6.13 -13.62
C LYS A 432 -6.86 -5.44 -14.31
N LEU A 433 -8.03 -6.11 -14.35
CA LEU A 433 -9.28 -5.50 -14.79
C LEU A 433 -10.01 -4.91 -13.60
N SER A 434 -10.14 -3.59 -13.56
CA SER A 434 -10.92 -2.85 -12.58
C SER A 434 -12.35 -2.69 -13.11
N THR A 435 -13.33 -3.25 -12.38
CA THR A 435 -14.74 -3.28 -12.78
C THR A 435 -15.54 -2.12 -12.16
N ARG A 436 -16.83 -2.04 -12.50
CA ARG A 436 -17.73 -0.92 -12.16
C ARG A 436 -17.70 -0.54 -10.68
N PRO A 437 -17.54 0.75 -10.36
CA PRO A 437 -17.71 1.26 -9.00
C PRO A 437 -19.20 1.41 -8.65
N GLU A 438 -19.51 1.54 -7.36
CA GLU A 438 -20.86 1.77 -6.88
C GLU A 438 -21.47 3.03 -7.51
N LYS A 439 -20.72 4.13 -7.47
CA LYS A 439 -21.11 5.40 -8.09
C LYS A 439 -20.49 5.50 -9.49
N ARG A 440 -21.34 5.57 -10.52
CA ARG A 440 -20.92 5.58 -11.93
C ARG A 440 -21.92 6.29 -12.82
N VAL A 441 -21.50 6.60 -14.04
CA VAL A 441 -22.38 7.10 -15.12
C VAL A 441 -22.62 5.99 -16.15
N GLY A 442 -23.69 6.13 -16.95
CA GLY A 442 -24.10 5.16 -17.95
C GLY A 442 -25.07 4.11 -17.41
N SER A 443 -25.68 3.36 -18.34
CA SER A 443 -26.62 2.29 -18.00
C SER A 443 -25.91 1.00 -17.62
N ASP A 444 -26.55 0.15 -16.82
CA ASP A 444 -26.01 -1.18 -16.46
C ASP A 444 -25.75 -2.04 -17.71
N ALA A 445 -26.60 -1.97 -18.72
CA ALA A 445 -26.41 -2.70 -19.97
C ALA A 445 -25.15 -2.27 -20.73
N LEU A 446 -24.72 -1.00 -20.62
CA LEU A 446 -23.48 -0.53 -21.22
C LEU A 446 -22.28 -1.08 -20.45
N TRP A 447 -22.33 -1.05 -19.12
CA TRP A 447 -21.32 -1.61 -18.25
C TRP A 447 -21.18 -3.12 -18.42
N ASP A 448 -22.29 -3.86 -18.49
CA ASP A 448 -22.30 -5.32 -18.72
C ASP A 448 -21.57 -5.69 -20.00
N ARG A 449 -21.82 -4.95 -21.10
CA ARG A 449 -21.11 -5.19 -22.38
C ARG A 449 -19.63 -4.86 -22.30
N ALA A 450 -19.28 -3.70 -21.76
CA ALA A 450 -17.90 -3.28 -21.65
C ALA A 450 -17.07 -4.24 -20.79
N GLU A 451 -17.59 -4.62 -19.63
CA GLU A 451 -16.94 -5.60 -18.74
C GLU A 451 -16.83 -6.98 -19.37
N ALA A 452 -17.86 -7.45 -20.09
CA ALA A 452 -17.80 -8.73 -20.80
C ALA A 452 -16.67 -8.74 -21.85
N VAL A 453 -16.61 -7.72 -22.71
CA VAL A 453 -15.55 -7.61 -23.72
C VAL A 453 -14.18 -7.54 -23.07
N MET A 454 -14.00 -6.70 -22.02
CA MET A 454 -12.71 -6.58 -21.35
C MET A 454 -12.33 -7.86 -20.58
N THR A 455 -13.28 -8.61 -20.04
CA THR A 455 -13.00 -9.91 -19.42
C THR A 455 -12.49 -10.93 -20.44
N ASP A 456 -13.10 -10.98 -21.63
CA ASP A 456 -12.65 -11.86 -22.72
C ASP A 456 -11.26 -11.44 -23.25
N VAL A 457 -11.00 -10.14 -23.34
CA VAL A 457 -9.67 -9.60 -23.67
C VAL A 457 -8.64 -9.99 -22.61
N LEU A 458 -8.96 -9.84 -21.32
CA LEU A 458 -8.05 -10.22 -20.22
C LEU A 458 -7.66 -11.71 -20.30
N LYS A 459 -8.63 -12.57 -20.53
CA LYS A 459 -8.42 -14.00 -20.74
C LYS A 459 -7.53 -14.29 -21.96
N THR A 460 -7.74 -13.56 -23.05
CA THR A 460 -6.91 -13.68 -24.25
C THR A 460 -5.46 -13.28 -23.97
N ILE A 461 -5.25 -12.19 -23.21
CA ILE A 461 -3.92 -11.74 -22.76
C ILE A 461 -3.22 -12.83 -21.94
N GLU A 462 -3.95 -13.44 -20.99
CA GLU A 462 -3.44 -14.51 -20.14
C GLU A 462 -3.02 -15.73 -20.97
N ASP A 463 -3.91 -16.21 -21.83
CA ASP A 463 -3.69 -17.38 -22.71
C ASP A 463 -2.48 -17.14 -23.64
N GLN A 464 -2.40 -15.98 -24.30
CA GLN A 464 -1.32 -15.64 -25.22
C GLN A 464 0.03 -15.44 -24.52
N SER A 465 0.02 -15.03 -23.26
CA SER A 465 1.24 -14.83 -22.49
C SER A 465 1.95 -16.13 -22.11
N GLY A 466 1.27 -17.26 -22.20
CA GLY A 466 1.78 -18.55 -21.72
C GLY A 466 2.12 -18.54 -20.22
N GLY A 467 1.38 -17.75 -19.42
CA GLY A 467 1.57 -17.63 -17.97
C GLY A 467 2.65 -16.62 -17.55
N ARG A 468 3.23 -15.87 -18.49
CA ARG A 468 4.23 -14.83 -18.19
C ARG A 468 3.60 -13.57 -17.57
N ILE A 469 2.37 -13.24 -17.96
CA ILE A 469 1.60 -12.11 -17.43
C ILE A 469 0.68 -12.64 -16.35
N LYS A 470 0.75 -12.04 -15.17
CA LYS A 470 -0.21 -12.31 -14.11
C LYS A 470 -1.43 -11.42 -14.31
N THR A 471 -2.61 -12.01 -14.27
CA THR A 471 -3.88 -11.29 -14.42
C THR A 471 -4.67 -11.30 -13.12
N GLY A 472 -5.63 -10.39 -13.02
CA GLY A 472 -6.51 -10.30 -11.85
C GLY A 472 -7.69 -9.38 -12.10
N ILE A 473 -8.69 -9.45 -11.21
CA ILE A 473 -9.86 -8.58 -11.22
C ILE A 473 -9.87 -7.76 -9.95
N LEU A 474 -10.13 -6.46 -10.06
CA LEU A 474 -10.30 -5.50 -8.97
C LEU A 474 -11.76 -5.01 -8.97
N PRO A 475 -12.65 -5.63 -8.19
CA PRO A 475 -14.05 -5.23 -8.14
C PRO A 475 -14.21 -3.82 -7.56
N GLY A 476 -14.97 -2.96 -8.24
CA GLY A 476 -15.28 -1.62 -7.76
C GLY A 476 -14.24 -0.53 -8.04
N GLU A 477 -13.09 -0.88 -8.63
CA GLU A 477 -11.96 0.04 -8.83
C GLU A 477 -11.93 0.68 -10.23
N GLY A 478 -12.96 0.47 -11.04
CA GLY A 478 -13.11 1.10 -12.36
C GLY A 478 -13.24 2.61 -12.28
N ALA A 479 -13.04 3.29 -13.41
CA ALA A 479 -13.34 4.71 -13.50
C ALA A 479 -14.87 4.92 -13.44
N PHE A 480 -15.33 6.11 -13.00
CA PHE A 480 -16.76 6.39 -12.92
C PHE A 480 -17.49 6.30 -14.27
N TYR A 481 -16.74 6.32 -15.39
CA TYR A 481 -17.25 6.30 -16.76
C TYR A 481 -16.96 5.01 -17.52
N GLY A 482 -16.16 4.08 -16.99
CA GLY A 482 -15.86 2.81 -17.66
C GLY A 482 -14.91 1.88 -16.88
N PRO A 483 -14.94 0.57 -17.20
CA PRO A 483 -13.95 -0.37 -16.69
C PRO A 483 -12.57 -0.05 -17.27
N LYS A 484 -11.50 -0.53 -16.63
CA LYS A 484 -10.12 -0.27 -17.07
C LYS A 484 -9.20 -1.45 -16.83
N PHE A 485 -8.22 -1.63 -17.72
CA PHE A 485 -7.01 -2.41 -17.43
C PHE A 485 -5.98 -1.52 -16.75
N GLU A 486 -5.40 -2.03 -15.69
CA GLU A 486 -4.25 -1.42 -15.00
C GLU A 486 -3.02 -2.28 -15.24
N TYR A 487 -1.98 -1.67 -15.78
CA TYR A 487 -0.68 -2.30 -15.99
C TYR A 487 0.26 -1.89 -14.88
N THR A 488 0.60 -2.87 -14.04
CA THR A 488 1.37 -2.64 -12.83
C THR A 488 2.78 -3.18 -12.98
N LEU A 489 3.75 -2.34 -12.68
CA LEU A 489 5.18 -2.67 -12.63
C LEU A 489 5.65 -2.75 -11.18
N LYS A 490 6.70 -3.53 -10.93
CA LYS A 490 7.35 -3.62 -9.62
C LYS A 490 8.64 -2.84 -9.60
N ASP A 491 8.84 -2.07 -8.53
CA ASP A 491 10.12 -1.41 -8.28
C ASP A 491 11.15 -2.40 -7.67
N ALA A 492 12.37 -1.90 -7.41
CA ALA A 492 13.48 -2.69 -6.92
C ALA A 492 13.25 -3.32 -5.52
N ILE A 493 12.26 -2.86 -4.77
CA ILE A 493 11.87 -3.41 -3.46
C ILE A 493 10.52 -4.14 -3.51
N GLY A 494 10.01 -4.42 -4.71
CA GLY A 494 8.79 -5.20 -4.93
C GLY A 494 7.47 -4.42 -4.79
N ARG A 495 7.50 -3.09 -4.57
CA ARG A 495 6.28 -2.28 -4.53
C ARG A 495 5.67 -2.19 -5.92
N GLU A 496 4.35 -2.31 -5.96
CA GLU A 496 3.59 -2.21 -7.21
C GLU A 496 3.24 -0.76 -7.53
N TRP A 497 3.43 -0.37 -8.79
CA TRP A 497 3.10 0.94 -9.33
C TRP A 497 2.28 0.77 -10.60
N GLN A 498 1.10 1.39 -10.64
CA GLN A 498 0.32 1.49 -11.87
C GLN A 498 1.02 2.47 -12.82
N CYS A 499 1.48 1.98 -13.97
CA CYS A 499 2.20 2.78 -14.96
C CYS A 499 1.42 2.98 -16.25
N GLY A 500 0.67 1.97 -16.69
CA GLY A 500 -0.19 2.04 -17.87
C GLY A 500 -1.65 1.79 -17.54
N THR A 501 -2.54 2.32 -18.37
CA THR A 501 -3.99 2.13 -18.23
C THR A 501 -4.62 2.09 -19.61
N THR A 502 -5.58 1.18 -19.81
CA THR A 502 -6.51 1.16 -20.97
C THR A 502 -7.93 1.22 -20.39
N GLN A 503 -8.70 2.22 -20.79
CA GLN A 503 -10.05 2.46 -20.26
C GLN A 503 -11.10 2.35 -21.37
#